data_0ecc7a9690b1e4965c26c46eafec7e7d
#
_entry.id   0ecc7a9690b1e4965c26c46eafec7e7d
#
_cell.length_a   1.000
_cell.length_b   1.000
_cell.length_c   1.000
_cell.angle_alpha   90.00
_cell.angle_beta   90.00
_cell.angle_gamma   90.00
#
_symmetry.space_group_name_H-M   'P 1'
#
loop_
_entity.id
_entity.type
_entity.pdbx_description
1 polymer ?
#
loop_
_entity_poly.entity_id
_entity_poly.type
_entity_poly.pdbx_seq_one_letter_code
_entity_poly.pdbx_strand_id
1 'polypeptide(L)'
;MDKESKERPALAKRQAGGTFVTYAQTNFDSLDERPFGAVDSLVLSWLSYYRLPGRLLFDVPGLASWEGAPVTELMRAECFEEMLGDSWDPEGGRDLLFAVCANPRFRGMRVAGYRTTFDEATEEQFAAVTFLLPDGSSYIAFRGTDSTLVGWKEDFNMAFQSPVPSQVSAQEYLEEAAAALDGPLYVGGHSKGGNLAVYAAIMCPHAQQDRIVRAFSHDGPGFNENFLRGKGFARMRDRIDKTLPRSSVFGMIFEDQEDYSIVDSTSFALMQHNPFSWVVDGTEFRCVERISAGARYVDSTLANWVAQVSPEERERFIDALFQVINATDATRFADIRDSWQESVPKMLAAAGEVDPETRSLITRTLGILARSATVGKVSGAAQWAKTAATKAAGAASSAMAKLPAPSLPRLRMPHEDETAES
;
A
#
# COMPACT_ATOMS: atom_id res chain seq x y z
N MET A 1 -0.57 -29.47 -55.82
CA MET A 1 -0.36 -28.14 -55.18
C MET A 1 -1.19 -28.12 -53.90
N ASP A 2 -0.60 -28.68 -52.86
CA ASP A 2 -1.24 -28.84 -51.56
C ASP A 2 -1.08 -27.57 -50.78
N LYS A 3 -2.20 -26.98 -50.31
CA LYS A 3 -2.21 -25.89 -49.37
C LYS A 3 -2.14 -26.47 -47.95
N GLU A 4 -0.93 -26.49 -47.38
CA GLU A 4 -0.74 -26.68 -45.94
C GLU A 4 -1.46 -25.57 -45.16
N SER A 5 -2.57 -25.92 -44.53
CA SER A 5 -3.21 -25.11 -43.51
C SER A 5 -2.34 -25.14 -42.26
N LYS A 6 -1.60 -24.08 -41.99
CA LYS A 6 -0.94 -23.86 -40.68
C LYS A 6 -2.02 -23.69 -39.63
N GLU A 7 -2.35 -24.76 -38.94
CA GLU A 7 -3.09 -24.70 -37.69
C GLU A 7 -2.28 -23.87 -36.66
N ARG A 8 -2.82 -22.74 -36.27
CA ARG A 8 -2.34 -22.00 -35.07
C ARG A 8 -2.62 -22.89 -33.86
N PRO A 9 -1.61 -23.17 -33.00
CA PRO A 9 -1.90 -23.88 -31.76
C PRO A 9 -2.94 -23.10 -30.95
N ALA A 10 -4.05 -23.75 -30.65
CA ALA A 10 -5.07 -23.24 -29.77
C ALA A 10 -4.41 -22.90 -28.42
N LEU A 11 -4.50 -21.65 -28.00
CA LEU A 11 -4.15 -21.23 -26.63
C LEU A 11 -4.98 -22.12 -25.70
N ALA A 12 -4.30 -23.07 -25.05
CA ALA A 12 -4.92 -23.87 -23.99
C ALA A 12 -5.58 -22.91 -23.02
N LYS A 13 -6.88 -23.06 -22.79
CA LYS A 13 -7.59 -22.31 -21.76
C LYS A 13 -6.84 -22.59 -20.45
N ARG A 14 -6.14 -21.58 -19.92
CA ARG A 14 -5.53 -21.66 -18.60
C ARG A 14 -6.65 -22.08 -17.62
N GLN A 15 -6.46 -23.21 -16.95
CA GLN A 15 -7.36 -23.58 -15.85
C GLN A 15 -7.38 -22.41 -14.88
N ALA A 16 -8.57 -21.94 -14.51
CA ALA A 16 -8.74 -20.91 -13.50
C ALA A 16 -8.17 -21.46 -12.18
N GLY A 17 -7.05 -20.94 -11.71
CA GLY A 17 -6.52 -21.23 -10.39
C GLY A 17 -7.43 -20.62 -9.31
N GLY A 18 -7.29 -21.08 -8.07
CA GLY A 18 -7.95 -20.49 -6.90
C GLY A 18 -7.31 -19.16 -6.49
N THR A 19 -7.81 -18.61 -5.40
CA THR A 19 -7.23 -17.46 -4.68
C THR A 19 -6.75 -17.90 -3.30
N PHE A 20 -6.10 -17.02 -2.54
CA PHE A 20 -5.75 -17.33 -1.15
C PHE A 20 -6.98 -17.58 -0.26
N VAL A 21 -8.16 -17.06 -0.61
CA VAL A 21 -9.43 -17.42 0.03
C VAL A 21 -9.81 -18.86 -0.29
N THR A 22 -9.75 -19.25 -1.57
CA THR A 22 -9.98 -20.65 -2.00
C THR A 22 -8.98 -21.61 -1.32
N TYR A 23 -7.72 -21.20 -1.23
CA TYR A 23 -6.70 -21.95 -0.49
C TYR A 23 -7.12 -22.16 0.98
N ALA A 24 -7.53 -21.10 1.68
CA ALA A 24 -8.00 -21.20 3.06
C ALA A 24 -9.28 -22.06 3.19
N GLN A 25 -10.09 -22.19 2.15
CA GLN A 25 -11.30 -23.01 2.13
C GLN A 25 -11.01 -24.51 1.88
N THR A 26 -9.93 -24.84 1.17
CA THR A 26 -9.75 -26.20 0.60
C THR A 26 -8.46 -26.90 1.00
N ASN A 27 -7.47 -26.21 1.55
CA ASN A 27 -6.21 -26.81 1.96
C ASN A 27 -6.24 -27.09 3.48
N PHE A 28 -6.23 -28.36 3.85
CA PHE A 28 -6.45 -28.84 5.22
C PHE A 28 -5.20 -29.42 5.88
N ASP A 29 -4.07 -29.47 5.18
CA ASP A 29 -2.81 -29.96 5.73
C ASP A 29 -2.42 -29.16 6.98
N SER A 30 -2.08 -29.85 8.06
CA SER A 30 -1.55 -29.21 9.27
C SER A 30 -0.20 -28.54 9.02
N LEU A 31 0.27 -27.70 9.93
CA LEU A 31 1.60 -27.07 9.83
C LEU A 31 2.74 -28.12 9.96
N ASP A 32 2.49 -29.25 10.65
CA ASP A 32 3.44 -30.37 10.73
C ASP A 32 3.55 -31.15 9.42
N GLU A 33 2.43 -31.32 8.70
CA GLU A 33 2.40 -32.00 7.41
C GLU A 33 2.97 -31.13 6.29
N ARG A 34 2.70 -29.84 6.34
CA ARG A 34 3.23 -28.86 5.40
C ARG A 34 3.61 -27.56 6.12
N PRO A 35 4.90 -27.20 6.13
CA PRO A 35 5.40 -26.01 6.80
C PRO A 35 4.67 -24.73 6.36
N PHE A 36 4.74 -23.70 7.20
CA PHE A 36 4.18 -22.38 6.93
C PHE A 36 4.83 -21.76 5.68
N GLY A 37 4.03 -21.28 4.74
CA GLY A 37 4.48 -20.77 3.44
C GLY A 37 3.93 -19.38 3.08
N ALA A 38 4.27 -18.91 1.88
CA ALA A 38 3.91 -17.57 1.41
C ALA A 38 2.39 -17.34 1.30
N VAL A 39 1.61 -18.38 0.91
CA VAL A 39 0.14 -18.25 0.83
C VAL A 39 -0.47 -18.16 2.23
N ASP A 40 0.04 -18.93 3.20
CA ASP A 40 -0.37 -18.79 4.61
C ASP A 40 -0.09 -17.38 5.14
N SER A 41 1.12 -16.87 4.82
CA SER A 41 1.51 -15.52 5.17
C SER A 41 0.54 -14.48 4.59
N LEU A 42 0.12 -14.61 3.32
CA LEU A 42 -0.85 -13.70 2.73
C LEU A 42 -2.22 -13.79 3.42
N VAL A 43 -2.69 -15.00 3.76
CA VAL A 43 -3.92 -15.21 4.55
C VAL A 43 -3.86 -14.41 5.85
N LEU A 44 -2.79 -14.58 6.63
CA LEU A 44 -2.64 -13.91 7.93
C LEU A 44 -2.34 -12.42 7.79
N SER A 45 -1.59 -12.01 6.76
CA SER A 45 -1.38 -10.60 6.44
C SER A 45 -2.71 -9.88 6.15
N TRP A 46 -3.64 -10.55 5.46
CA TRP A 46 -4.95 -9.94 5.19
C TRP A 46 -5.81 -9.82 6.43
N LEU A 47 -5.73 -10.76 7.38
CA LEU A 47 -6.45 -10.66 8.66
C LEU A 47 -6.01 -9.43 9.48
N SER A 48 -4.81 -8.90 9.27
CA SER A 48 -4.36 -7.68 9.94
C SER A 48 -5.13 -6.41 9.51
N TYR A 49 -5.85 -6.46 8.37
CA TYR A 49 -6.70 -5.35 7.94
C TYR A 49 -8.02 -5.26 8.72
N TYR A 50 -8.38 -6.30 9.49
CA TYR A 50 -9.60 -6.24 10.29
C TYR A 50 -9.43 -5.27 11.44
N ARG A 51 -10.37 -4.32 11.55
CA ARG A 51 -10.40 -3.35 12.63
C ARG A 51 -11.17 -3.95 13.79
N LEU A 52 -10.48 -4.37 14.83
CA LEU A 52 -11.15 -4.93 16.00
C LEU A 52 -11.77 -3.79 16.82
N PRO A 53 -13.12 -3.73 16.94
CA PRO A 53 -13.77 -2.65 17.66
C PRO A 53 -13.51 -2.74 19.16
N GLY A 54 -13.53 -1.59 19.84
CA GLY A 54 -13.24 -1.50 21.27
C GLY A 54 -14.13 -2.41 22.14
N ARG A 55 -15.40 -2.63 21.76
CA ARG A 55 -16.29 -3.59 22.43
C ARG A 55 -15.78 -5.02 22.34
N LEU A 56 -15.25 -5.44 21.17
CA LEU A 56 -14.69 -6.77 21.01
C LEU A 56 -13.43 -6.96 21.85
N LEU A 57 -12.55 -5.96 21.88
CA LEU A 57 -11.34 -5.98 22.71
C LEU A 57 -11.68 -5.98 24.23
N PHE A 58 -12.76 -5.30 24.62
CA PHE A 58 -13.24 -5.31 26.00
C PHE A 58 -13.79 -6.69 26.39
N ASP A 59 -14.61 -7.29 25.52
CA ASP A 59 -15.23 -8.61 25.77
C ASP A 59 -14.21 -9.77 25.70
N VAL A 60 -13.16 -9.61 24.91
CA VAL A 60 -12.11 -10.61 24.65
C VAL A 60 -10.72 -9.99 24.83
N PRO A 61 -10.30 -9.66 26.05
CA PRO A 61 -9.07 -8.93 26.31
C PRO A 61 -7.81 -9.67 25.85
N GLY A 62 -7.88 -10.98 25.69
CA GLY A 62 -6.80 -11.79 25.11
C GLY A 62 -6.38 -11.34 23.71
N LEU A 63 -7.25 -10.71 22.94
CA LEU A 63 -6.92 -10.19 21.59
C LEU A 63 -5.86 -9.09 21.62
N ALA A 64 -5.83 -8.28 22.70
CA ALA A 64 -4.84 -7.20 22.88
C ALA A 64 -3.64 -7.62 23.77
N SER A 65 -3.69 -8.77 24.43
CA SER A 65 -2.59 -9.31 25.25
C SER A 65 -1.77 -10.36 24.49
N TRP A 66 -0.58 -10.69 25.00
CA TRP A 66 0.25 -11.74 24.44
C TRP A 66 -0.23 -13.16 24.77
N GLU A 67 -1.18 -13.33 25.68
CA GLU A 67 -1.83 -14.61 25.92
C GLU A 67 -2.69 -15.05 24.74
N GLY A 68 -3.20 -14.09 23.99
CA GLY A 68 -4.05 -14.27 22.84
C GLY A 68 -5.45 -14.80 23.19
N ALA A 69 -6.32 -14.85 22.19
CA ALA A 69 -7.63 -15.47 22.22
C ALA A 69 -7.82 -16.34 20.98
N PRO A 70 -8.66 -17.41 21.01
CA PRO A 70 -8.93 -18.22 19.83
C PRO A 70 -9.35 -17.35 18.64
N VAL A 71 -8.85 -17.68 17.44
CA VAL A 71 -9.21 -16.92 16.21
C VAL A 71 -10.71 -16.90 15.95
N THR A 72 -11.43 -17.92 16.45
CA THR A 72 -12.90 -18.02 16.37
C THR A 72 -13.63 -16.92 17.14
N GLU A 73 -12.98 -16.23 18.09
CA GLU A 73 -13.56 -15.07 18.78
C GLU A 73 -13.76 -13.86 17.83
N LEU A 74 -13.13 -13.87 16.67
CA LEU A 74 -13.38 -12.87 15.64
C LEU A 74 -14.72 -13.08 14.90
N MET A 75 -15.34 -14.27 15.07
CA MET A 75 -16.62 -14.64 14.44
C MET A 75 -17.82 -14.05 15.17
N ARG A 76 -17.84 -12.73 15.33
CA ARG A 76 -18.93 -11.99 15.99
C ARG A 76 -19.64 -11.12 14.97
N ALA A 77 -20.80 -11.58 14.52
CA ALA A 77 -21.56 -10.93 13.44
C ALA A 77 -21.88 -9.47 13.74
N GLU A 78 -22.11 -9.13 14.99
CA GLU A 78 -22.35 -7.76 15.47
C GLU A 78 -21.15 -6.83 15.31
N CYS A 79 -19.95 -7.38 15.08
CA CYS A 79 -18.73 -6.62 14.85
C CYS A 79 -18.34 -6.51 13.36
N PHE A 80 -18.98 -7.26 12.46
CA PHE A 80 -18.52 -7.36 11.06
C PHE A 80 -18.53 -6.03 10.31
N GLU A 81 -19.51 -5.18 10.55
CA GLU A 81 -19.56 -3.86 9.90
C GLU A 81 -18.34 -3.00 10.25
N GLU A 82 -17.97 -2.94 11.53
CA GLU A 82 -16.81 -2.18 11.99
C GLU A 82 -15.49 -2.85 11.60
N MET A 83 -15.45 -4.19 11.59
CA MET A 83 -14.24 -4.95 11.27
C MET A 83 -13.88 -4.90 9.79
N LEU A 84 -14.87 -4.92 8.90
CA LEU A 84 -14.68 -5.19 7.47
C LEU A 84 -15.16 -4.04 6.58
N GLY A 85 -16.03 -3.15 7.07
CA GLY A 85 -16.74 -2.16 6.26
C GLY A 85 -15.85 -1.20 5.48
N ASP A 86 -14.68 -0.87 6.03
CA ASP A 86 -13.69 0.00 5.38
C ASP A 86 -12.62 -0.78 4.56
N SER A 87 -12.75 -2.10 4.44
CA SER A 87 -11.79 -2.88 3.66
C SER A 87 -12.04 -2.76 2.15
N TRP A 88 -11.02 -3.07 1.34
CA TRP A 88 -11.10 -3.04 -0.12
C TRP A 88 -12.08 -4.08 -0.70
N ASP A 89 -12.27 -5.18 0.02
CA ASP A 89 -13.18 -6.27 -0.33
C ASP A 89 -13.81 -6.83 0.95
N PRO A 90 -14.90 -6.21 1.46
CA PRO A 90 -15.57 -6.66 2.68
C PRO A 90 -16.15 -8.08 2.57
N GLU A 91 -16.65 -8.46 1.39
CA GLU A 91 -17.24 -9.79 1.17
C GLU A 91 -16.14 -10.85 1.15
N GLY A 92 -15.08 -10.64 0.38
CA GLY A 92 -13.93 -11.53 0.33
C GLY A 92 -13.23 -11.65 1.70
N GLY A 93 -13.13 -10.54 2.45
CA GLY A 93 -12.64 -10.55 3.82
C GLY A 93 -13.49 -11.42 4.76
N ARG A 94 -14.81 -11.29 4.68
CA ARG A 94 -15.73 -12.14 5.47
C ARG A 94 -15.59 -13.62 5.11
N ASP A 95 -15.52 -13.94 3.83
CA ASP A 95 -15.35 -15.32 3.35
C ASP A 95 -14.02 -15.91 3.82
N LEU A 96 -12.95 -15.11 3.83
CA LEU A 96 -11.66 -15.49 4.39
C LEU A 96 -11.74 -15.79 5.89
N LEU A 97 -12.41 -14.93 6.67
CA LEU A 97 -12.60 -15.13 8.09
C LEU A 97 -13.32 -16.45 8.38
N PHE A 98 -14.41 -16.73 7.65
CA PHE A 98 -15.14 -17.99 7.77
C PHE A 98 -14.26 -19.18 7.42
N ALA A 99 -13.49 -19.09 6.33
CA ALA A 99 -12.57 -20.14 5.94
C ALA A 99 -11.52 -20.40 7.02
N VAL A 100 -10.86 -19.39 7.53
CA VAL A 100 -9.81 -19.48 8.56
C VAL A 100 -10.36 -20.10 9.85
N CYS A 101 -11.52 -19.65 10.32
CA CYS A 101 -12.14 -20.16 11.55
C CYS A 101 -12.66 -21.62 11.42
N ALA A 102 -12.96 -22.06 10.21
CA ALA A 102 -13.42 -23.42 9.94
C ALA A 102 -12.28 -24.41 9.64
N ASN A 103 -11.19 -23.94 9.04
CA ASN A 103 -10.12 -24.75 8.50
C ASN A 103 -9.22 -25.35 9.59
N PRO A 104 -8.97 -26.67 9.63
CA PRO A 104 -8.10 -27.31 10.62
C PRO A 104 -6.66 -26.77 10.64
N ARG A 105 -6.16 -26.22 9.52
CA ARG A 105 -4.83 -25.59 9.45
C ARG A 105 -4.75 -24.32 10.29
N PHE A 106 -5.84 -23.54 10.36
CA PHE A 106 -5.84 -22.19 10.95
C PHE A 106 -6.67 -22.09 12.24
N ARG A 107 -7.77 -22.84 12.39
CA ARG A 107 -8.73 -22.68 13.49
C ARG A 107 -8.15 -22.90 14.89
N GLY A 108 -7.00 -23.57 14.99
CA GLY A 108 -6.28 -23.76 16.26
C GLY A 108 -5.43 -22.57 16.68
N MET A 109 -5.29 -21.54 15.83
CA MET A 109 -4.52 -20.35 16.13
C MET A 109 -5.18 -19.50 17.22
N ARG A 110 -4.34 -18.69 17.88
CA ARG A 110 -4.78 -17.61 18.76
C ARG A 110 -4.36 -16.27 18.18
N VAL A 111 -5.19 -15.27 18.36
CA VAL A 111 -4.92 -13.87 17.97
C VAL A 111 -4.47 -13.11 19.21
N ALA A 112 -3.34 -12.41 19.12
CA ALA A 112 -2.68 -11.76 20.25
C ALA A 112 -2.14 -10.37 19.85
N GLY A 113 -1.89 -9.53 20.82
CA GLY A 113 -1.13 -8.29 20.69
C GLY A 113 -1.74 -7.27 19.73
N TYR A 114 -3.06 -7.33 19.43
CA TYR A 114 -3.67 -6.36 18.51
C TYR A 114 -3.40 -4.93 18.98
N ARG A 115 -2.83 -4.12 18.07
CA ARG A 115 -2.45 -2.72 18.32
C ARG A 115 -2.75 -1.87 17.10
N THR A 116 -3.25 -0.66 17.34
CA THR A 116 -3.41 0.37 16.30
C THR A 116 -2.96 1.71 16.82
N THR A 117 -2.31 2.49 15.95
CA THR A 117 -1.98 3.90 16.18
C THR A 117 -2.45 4.70 14.99
N PHE A 118 -3.06 5.83 15.26
CA PHE A 118 -3.41 6.82 14.25
C PHE A 118 -3.11 8.19 14.85
N ASP A 119 -2.14 8.90 14.27
CA ASP A 119 -1.70 10.22 14.72
C ASP A 119 -1.48 11.13 13.51
N GLU A 120 -2.32 12.17 13.40
CA GLU A 120 -2.22 13.16 12.33
C GLU A 120 -1.01 14.08 12.49
N ALA A 121 -0.55 14.32 13.73
CA ALA A 121 0.56 15.23 13.98
C ALA A 121 1.91 14.63 13.59
N THR A 122 2.07 13.34 13.78
CA THR A 122 3.25 12.57 13.35
C THR A 122 3.06 11.89 12.00
N GLU A 123 1.86 12.01 11.41
CA GLU A 123 1.49 11.39 10.14
C GLU A 123 1.62 9.86 10.18
N GLU A 124 1.27 9.25 11.32
CA GLU A 124 1.38 7.82 11.56
C GLU A 124 0.04 7.12 11.38
N GLN A 125 0.04 6.07 10.54
CA GLN A 125 -1.03 5.08 10.49
C GLN A 125 -0.43 3.69 10.63
N PHE A 126 -0.52 3.11 11.83
CA PHE A 126 0.05 1.81 12.16
C PHE A 126 -1.01 0.84 12.68
N ALA A 127 -0.89 -0.43 12.31
CA ALA A 127 -1.58 -1.52 12.99
C ALA A 127 -0.79 -2.83 12.86
N ALA A 128 -0.84 -3.64 13.92
CA ALA A 128 -0.24 -4.96 13.96
C ALA A 128 -1.10 -5.93 14.77
N VAL A 129 -0.94 -7.20 14.45
CA VAL A 129 -1.54 -8.31 15.19
C VAL A 129 -0.62 -9.53 15.09
N THR A 130 -0.59 -10.35 16.13
CA THR A 130 0.21 -11.57 16.16
C THR A 130 -0.72 -12.80 16.19
N PHE A 131 -0.39 -13.79 15.36
CA PHE A 131 -1.06 -15.09 15.35
C PHE A 131 -0.12 -16.13 15.98
N LEU A 132 -0.56 -16.71 17.08
CA LEU A 132 0.12 -17.83 17.75
C LEU A 132 -0.30 -19.11 17.05
N LEU A 133 0.64 -19.77 16.38
CA LEU A 133 0.36 -20.91 15.52
C LEU A 133 0.37 -22.23 16.32
N PRO A 134 -0.36 -23.28 15.86
CA PRO A 134 -0.45 -24.55 16.58
C PRO A 134 0.89 -25.30 16.75
N ASP A 135 1.88 -25.05 15.89
CA ASP A 135 3.23 -25.63 15.93
C ASP A 135 4.17 -24.93 16.92
N GLY A 136 3.67 -23.93 17.67
CA GLY A 136 4.44 -23.16 18.63
C GLY A 136 5.24 -21.99 18.02
N SER A 137 5.16 -21.79 16.71
CA SER A 137 5.68 -20.57 16.07
C SER A 137 4.66 -19.41 16.17
N SER A 138 5.11 -18.20 15.87
CA SER A 138 4.24 -17.03 15.85
C SER A 138 4.41 -16.29 14.53
N TYR A 139 3.29 -15.77 13.98
CA TYR A 139 3.29 -14.91 12.81
C TYR A 139 2.88 -13.49 13.22
N ILE A 140 3.78 -12.53 13.03
CA ILE A 140 3.55 -11.10 13.30
C ILE A 140 3.11 -10.45 11.99
N ALA A 141 1.87 -9.98 11.95
CA ALA A 141 1.26 -9.36 10.77
C ALA A 141 1.19 -7.85 10.93
N PHE A 142 1.77 -7.12 10.00
CA PHE A 142 1.65 -5.67 9.90
C PHE A 142 0.64 -5.30 8.83
N ARG A 143 -0.28 -4.40 9.18
CA ARG A 143 -1.30 -3.90 8.26
C ARG A 143 -0.68 -2.88 7.29
N GLY A 144 -1.08 -2.96 6.04
CA GLY A 144 -0.80 -1.93 5.04
C GLY A 144 -1.65 -0.68 5.24
N THR A 145 -1.54 0.23 4.28
CA THR A 145 -2.28 1.49 4.27
C THR A 145 -3.78 1.23 4.21
N ASP A 146 -4.52 1.93 5.05
CA ASP A 146 -5.97 1.95 4.99
C ASP A 146 -6.48 3.02 4.02
N SER A 147 -7.78 3.33 4.05
CA SER A 147 -8.38 4.31 3.15
C SER A 147 -8.12 5.77 3.56
N THR A 148 -7.40 6.02 4.67
CA THR A 148 -7.19 7.37 5.21
C THR A 148 -6.13 8.16 4.43
N LEU A 149 -6.29 9.49 4.39
CA LEU A 149 -5.30 10.38 3.77
C LEU A 149 -3.97 10.39 4.53
N VAL A 150 -4.01 10.22 5.86
CA VAL A 150 -2.80 10.13 6.71
C VAL A 150 -1.97 8.91 6.32
N GLY A 151 -2.59 7.74 6.18
CA GLY A 151 -1.90 6.54 5.76
C GLY A 151 -1.25 6.69 4.38
N TRP A 152 -1.95 7.31 3.44
CA TRP A 152 -1.41 7.57 2.10
C TRP A 152 -0.27 8.61 2.13
N LYS A 153 -0.37 9.64 2.99
CA LYS A 153 0.72 10.60 3.16
C LYS A 153 1.98 9.92 3.69
N GLU A 154 1.86 9.05 4.68
CA GLU A 154 2.97 8.28 5.22
C GLU A 154 3.63 7.39 4.14
N ASP A 155 2.84 6.76 3.26
CA ASP A 155 3.38 5.99 2.13
C ASP A 155 4.21 6.85 1.18
N PHE A 156 3.74 8.06 0.87
CA PHE A 156 4.50 9.00 0.05
C PHE A 156 5.76 9.51 0.75
N ASN A 157 5.72 9.67 2.08
CA ASN A 157 6.87 10.09 2.87
C ASN A 157 8.02 9.09 2.79
N MET A 158 7.75 7.79 2.57
CA MET A 158 8.80 6.79 2.34
C MET A 158 9.72 7.14 1.14
N ALA A 159 9.28 8.02 0.23
CA ALA A 159 10.09 8.48 -0.90
C ALA A 159 11.28 9.35 -0.51
N PHE A 160 11.29 9.92 0.69
CA PHE A 160 12.36 10.82 1.15
C PHE A 160 12.75 10.57 2.61
N GLN A 161 11.90 9.95 3.42
CA GLN A 161 12.11 9.69 4.83
C GLN A 161 12.29 8.19 5.10
N SER A 162 13.29 7.83 5.88
CA SER A 162 13.48 6.49 6.43
C SER A 162 14.30 6.61 7.72
N PRO A 163 13.75 6.18 8.88
CA PRO A 163 12.43 5.57 9.03
C PRO A 163 11.27 6.57 8.95
N VAL A 164 10.09 6.08 8.52
CA VAL A 164 8.80 6.71 8.80
C VAL A 164 8.28 6.24 10.16
N PRO A 165 7.33 6.97 10.81
CA PRO A 165 6.86 6.61 12.16
C PRO A 165 6.39 5.16 12.29
N SER A 166 5.58 4.67 11.36
CA SER A 166 5.08 3.28 11.40
C SER A 166 6.18 2.21 11.27
N GLN A 167 7.34 2.52 10.65
CA GLN A 167 8.49 1.61 10.63
C GLN A 167 9.11 1.47 12.03
N VAL A 168 9.20 2.57 12.79
CA VAL A 168 9.69 2.55 14.18
C VAL A 168 8.71 1.75 15.04
N SER A 169 7.41 2.03 14.95
CA SER A 169 6.37 1.29 15.67
C SER A 169 6.37 -0.20 15.32
N ALA A 170 6.67 -0.58 14.07
CA ALA A 170 6.77 -1.98 13.66
C ALA A 170 7.98 -2.68 14.28
N GLN A 171 9.13 -2.00 14.37
CA GLN A 171 10.31 -2.52 15.07
C GLN A 171 10.01 -2.73 16.56
N GLU A 172 9.46 -1.72 17.24
CA GLU A 172 9.11 -1.78 18.66
C GLU A 172 8.10 -2.91 18.93
N TYR A 173 7.08 -3.04 18.09
CA TYR A 173 6.10 -4.11 18.23
C TYR A 173 6.74 -5.51 18.08
N LEU A 174 7.63 -5.70 17.10
CA LEU A 174 8.36 -6.95 16.93
C LEU A 174 9.23 -7.26 18.14
N GLU A 175 9.92 -6.25 18.69
CA GLU A 175 10.78 -6.42 19.88
C GLU A 175 9.97 -6.82 21.11
N GLU A 176 8.81 -6.20 21.33
CA GLU A 176 7.90 -6.56 22.42
C GLU A 176 7.32 -7.98 22.24
N ALA A 177 6.85 -8.32 21.02
CA ALA A 177 6.36 -9.65 20.70
C ALA A 177 7.43 -10.72 20.94
N ALA A 178 8.65 -10.47 20.47
CA ALA A 178 9.78 -11.39 20.66
C ALA A 178 10.23 -11.54 22.13
N ALA A 179 10.00 -10.51 22.95
CA ALA A 179 10.26 -10.59 24.38
C ALA A 179 9.17 -11.36 25.16
N ALA A 180 7.93 -11.29 24.68
CA ALA A 180 6.78 -11.92 25.34
C ALA A 180 6.53 -13.36 24.89
N LEU A 181 6.96 -13.72 23.68
CA LEU A 181 6.67 -15.01 23.06
C LEU A 181 7.95 -15.83 22.86
N ASP A 182 7.86 -17.12 23.08
CA ASP A 182 8.95 -18.07 22.79
C ASP A 182 8.80 -18.64 21.35
N GLY A 183 9.82 -19.38 20.90
CA GLY A 183 9.81 -20.14 19.66
C GLY A 183 10.17 -19.32 18.40
N PRO A 184 9.98 -19.94 17.22
CA PRO A 184 10.27 -19.34 15.91
C PRO A 184 9.31 -18.22 15.57
N LEU A 185 9.79 -17.20 14.85
CA LEU A 185 9.01 -16.05 14.43
C LEU A 185 8.93 -16.01 12.90
N TYR A 186 7.75 -15.76 12.38
CA TYR A 186 7.50 -15.27 11.04
C TYR A 186 6.99 -13.84 11.13
N VAL A 187 7.36 -13.00 10.19
CA VAL A 187 6.85 -11.63 10.09
C VAL A 187 6.36 -11.39 8.68
N GLY A 188 5.33 -10.58 8.50
CA GLY A 188 4.88 -10.28 7.14
C GLY A 188 3.76 -9.25 7.10
N GLY A 189 3.41 -8.88 5.86
CA GLY A 189 2.35 -7.93 5.57
C GLY A 189 2.14 -7.75 4.07
N HIS A 190 1.05 -7.10 3.74
CA HIS A 190 0.73 -6.70 2.37
C HIS A 190 0.88 -5.19 2.22
N SER A 191 1.32 -4.71 1.05
CA SER A 191 1.51 -3.28 0.76
C SER A 191 2.50 -2.64 1.75
N LYS A 192 2.22 -1.48 2.33
CA LYS A 192 3.02 -0.88 3.41
C LYS A 192 3.38 -1.90 4.50
N GLY A 193 2.43 -2.76 4.91
CA GLY A 193 2.68 -3.79 5.91
C GLY A 193 3.82 -4.75 5.55
N GLY A 194 4.02 -5.05 4.26
CA GLY A 194 5.17 -5.84 3.79
C GLY A 194 6.51 -5.11 3.96
N ASN A 195 6.53 -3.79 3.72
CA ASN A 195 7.69 -2.96 4.01
C ASN A 195 7.97 -2.89 5.51
N LEU A 196 6.95 -2.68 6.34
CA LEU A 196 7.08 -2.65 7.81
C LEU A 196 7.65 -3.97 8.35
N ALA A 197 7.19 -5.11 7.84
CA ALA A 197 7.66 -6.43 8.25
C ALA A 197 9.15 -6.62 7.96
N VAL A 198 9.58 -6.25 6.75
CA VAL A 198 11.00 -6.35 6.35
C VAL A 198 11.85 -5.34 7.13
N TYR A 199 11.37 -4.10 7.31
CA TYR A 199 12.07 -3.10 8.12
C TYR A 199 12.29 -3.58 9.55
N ALA A 200 11.23 -4.02 10.23
CA ALA A 200 11.31 -4.51 11.61
C ALA A 200 12.27 -5.71 11.73
N ALA A 201 12.21 -6.66 10.78
CA ALA A 201 13.11 -7.81 10.77
C ALA A 201 14.58 -7.44 10.59
N ILE A 202 14.89 -6.39 9.82
CA ILE A 202 16.25 -5.92 9.58
C ILE A 202 16.76 -5.12 10.78
N MET A 203 15.92 -4.33 11.42
CA MET A 203 16.32 -3.36 12.45
C MET A 203 16.28 -3.92 13.87
N CYS A 204 15.54 -5.01 14.12
CA CYS A 204 15.49 -5.62 15.45
C CYS A 204 16.87 -6.17 15.88
N PRO A 205 17.12 -6.35 17.20
CA PRO A 205 18.34 -6.94 17.73
C PRO A 205 18.68 -8.31 17.15
N HIS A 206 19.95 -8.62 16.99
CA HIS A 206 20.44 -9.87 16.40
C HIS A 206 19.85 -11.12 17.03
N ALA A 207 19.68 -11.14 18.36
CA ALA A 207 19.09 -12.29 19.06
C ALA A 207 17.64 -12.57 18.60
N GLN A 208 16.90 -11.52 18.24
CA GLN A 208 15.55 -11.66 17.69
C GLN A 208 15.59 -12.04 16.21
N GLN A 209 16.53 -11.45 15.43
CA GLN A 209 16.74 -11.86 14.04
C GLN A 209 17.03 -13.36 13.93
N ASP A 210 17.74 -13.96 14.89
CA ASP A 210 18.06 -15.40 14.89
C ASP A 210 16.81 -16.27 15.03
N ARG A 211 15.74 -15.75 15.63
CA ARG A 211 14.45 -16.43 15.77
C ARG A 211 13.54 -16.24 14.54
N ILE A 212 13.80 -15.23 13.71
CA ILE A 212 12.99 -14.99 12.51
C ILE A 212 13.32 -16.03 11.45
N VAL A 213 12.37 -16.91 11.15
CA VAL A 213 12.49 -17.93 10.10
C VAL A 213 12.39 -17.28 8.74
N ARG A 214 11.38 -16.41 8.55
CA ARG A 214 11.15 -15.71 7.27
C ARG A 214 10.38 -14.40 7.48
N ALA A 215 10.74 -13.41 6.65
CA ALA A 215 10.02 -12.14 6.54
C ALA A 215 9.34 -12.08 5.17
N PHE A 216 8.02 -11.96 5.14
CA PHE A 216 7.21 -11.94 3.92
C PHE A 216 6.78 -10.52 3.56
N SER A 217 7.02 -10.12 2.31
CA SER A 217 6.56 -8.84 1.77
C SER A 217 5.68 -9.09 0.54
N HIS A 218 4.36 -8.94 0.70
CA HIS A 218 3.40 -9.10 -0.37
C HIS A 218 3.10 -7.73 -1.01
N ASP A 219 3.71 -7.47 -2.15
CA ASP A 219 3.61 -6.21 -2.92
C ASP A 219 3.93 -4.95 -2.10
N GLY A 220 4.83 -5.10 -1.12
CA GLY A 220 5.33 -3.98 -0.33
C GLY A 220 6.43 -3.20 -1.06
N PRO A 221 6.50 -1.86 -0.89
CA PRO A 221 7.59 -1.07 -1.44
C PRO A 221 8.95 -1.53 -0.89
N GLY A 222 10.00 -1.34 -1.70
CA GLY A 222 11.38 -1.66 -1.34
C GLY A 222 12.01 -0.62 -0.43
N PHE A 223 13.34 -0.58 -0.42
CA PHE A 223 14.14 0.32 0.41
C PHE A 223 15.21 1.00 -0.44
N ASN A 224 15.67 2.16 0.03
CA ASN A 224 16.78 2.84 -0.62
C ASN A 224 18.09 2.04 -0.50
N GLU A 225 19.02 2.29 -1.43
CA GLU A 225 20.30 1.59 -1.53
C GLU A 225 21.13 1.66 -0.23
N ASN A 226 21.07 2.77 0.51
CA ASN A 226 21.81 2.92 1.77
C ASN A 226 21.30 1.96 2.84
N PHE A 227 20.01 1.74 2.93
CA PHE A 227 19.40 0.79 3.84
C PHE A 227 19.81 -0.66 3.48
N LEU A 228 19.79 -0.98 2.18
CA LEU A 228 20.15 -2.30 1.67
C LEU A 228 21.64 -2.65 1.82
N ARG A 229 22.52 -1.66 1.97
CA ARG A 229 23.94 -1.86 2.30
C ARG A 229 24.18 -2.12 3.79
N GLY A 230 23.17 -2.03 4.63
CA GLY A 230 23.25 -2.22 6.06
C GLY A 230 23.57 -3.67 6.46
N LYS A 231 24.26 -3.85 7.61
CA LYS A 231 24.60 -5.18 8.14
C LYS A 231 23.36 -6.01 8.51
N GLY A 232 22.30 -5.36 8.98
CA GLY A 232 21.02 -6.00 9.28
C GLY A 232 20.39 -6.63 8.06
N PHE A 233 20.38 -5.91 6.93
CA PHE A 233 19.89 -6.43 5.66
C PHE A 233 20.73 -7.63 5.19
N ALA A 234 22.05 -7.52 5.19
CA ALA A 234 22.93 -8.60 4.78
C ALA A 234 22.69 -9.89 5.59
N ARG A 235 22.30 -9.77 6.87
CA ARG A 235 21.97 -10.88 7.75
C ARG A 235 20.59 -11.49 7.45
N MET A 236 19.64 -10.68 7.02
CA MET A 236 18.25 -11.10 6.79
C MET A 236 17.93 -11.45 5.34
N ARG A 237 18.77 -11.04 4.39
CA ARG A 237 18.53 -11.14 2.94
C ARG A 237 17.95 -12.48 2.49
N ASP A 238 18.58 -13.58 2.86
CA ASP A 238 18.19 -14.94 2.43
C ASP A 238 16.89 -15.42 3.12
N ARG A 239 16.37 -14.66 4.08
CA ARG A 239 15.14 -14.93 4.82
C ARG A 239 14.01 -13.97 4.46
N ILE A 240 14.23 -13.05 3.54
CA ILE A 240 13.18 -12.19 2.98
C ILE A 240 12.55 -12.91 1.79
N ASP A 241 11.23 -13.01 1.81
CA ASP A 241 10.40 -13.57 0.75
C ASP A 241 9.51 -12.47 0.20
N LYS A 242 9.81 -12.00 -1.00
CA LYS A 242 9.06 -10.93 -1.65
C LYS A 242 8.23 -11.48 -2.80
N THR A 243 6.94 -11.18 -2.78
CA THR A 243 5.98 -11.55 -3.82
C THR A 243 5.41 -10.31 -4.46
N LEU A 244 5.51 -10.18 -5.77
CA LEU A 244 4.98 -9.06 -6.55
C LEU A 244 3.97 -9.57 -7.58
N PRO A 245 2.81 -8.91 -7.79
CA PRO A 245 1.97 -9.24 -8.93
C PRO A 245 2.65 -8.82 -10.24
N ARG A 246 2.30 -9.47 -11.33
CA ARG A 246 2.90 -9.24 -12.65
C ARG A 246 2.90 -7.77 -13.11
N SER A 247 1.94 -6.97 -12.68
CA SER A 247 1.87 -5.54 -12.97
C SER A 247 1.99 -4.72 -11.68
N SER A 248 2.83 -5.16 -10.75
CA SER A 248 3.13 -4.42 -9.54
C SER A 248 3.59 -2.99 -9.88
N VAL A 249 3.06 -2.03 -9.14
CA VAL A 249 3.49 -0.64 -9.12
C VAL A 249 4.07 -0.32 -7.75
N PHE A 250 3.33 -0.66 -6.69
CA PHE A 250 3.73 -0.37 -5.31
C PHE A 250 4.97 -1.15 -4.88
N GLY A 251 5.00 -2.45 -5.14
CA GLY A 251 6.12 -3.29 -4.79
C GLY A 251 7.41 -3.04 -5.59
N MET A 252 7.29 -2.30 -6.71
CA MET A 252 8.46 -1.88 -7.51
C MET A 252 9.03 -0.53 -7.05
N ILE A 253 8.35 0.23 -6.18
CA ILE A 253 8.87 1.49 -5.64
C ILE A 253 10.09 1.17 -4.78
N PHE A 254 11.25 1.78 -5.08
CA PHE A 254 12.55 1.54 -4.42
C PHE A 254 13.00 0.07 -4.43
N GLU A 255 12.61 -0.69 -5.46
CA GLU A 255 13.01 -2.08 -5.58
C GLU A 255 14.37 -2.18 -6.26
N ASP A 256 15.42 -2.26 -5.45
CA ASP A 256 16.80 -2.54 -5.88
C ASP A 256 17.18 -4.01 -5.66
N GLN A 257 16.25 -4.85 -5.15
CA GLN A 257 16.46 -6.28 -4.98
C GLN A 257 15.92 -7.04 -6.18
N GLU A 258 16.72 -7.93 -6.74
CA GLU A 258 16.30 -8.78 -7.85
C GLU A 258 15.60 -10.08 -7.38
N ASP A 259 15.63 -10.38 -6.08
CA ASP A 259 15.14 -11.63 -5.51
C ASP A 259 13.66 -11.50 -5.09
N TYR A 260 12.74 -11.63 -6.04
CA TYR A 260 11.31 -11.68 -5.79
C TYR A 260 10.59 -12.69 -6.70
N SER A 261 9.49 -13.22 -6.21
CA SER A 261 8.57 -14.07 -6.98
C SER A 261 7.49 -13.22 -7.64
N ILE A 262 7.17 -13.49 -8.91
CA ILE A 262 6.14 -12.76 -9.65
C ILE A 262 4.89 -13.61 -9.72
N VAL A 263 3.82 -13.23 -9.02
CA VAL A 263 2.55 -13.95 -9.03
C VAL A 263 1.66 -13.52 -10.21
N ASP A 264 1.00 -14.50 -10.83
CA ASP A 264 -0.05 -14.26 -11.82
C ASP A 264 -1.31 -13.68 -11.15
N SER A 265 -2.05 -12.85 -11.87
CA SER A 265 -3.25 -12.21 -11.37
C SER A 265 -4.35 -12.22 -12.42
N THR A 266 -5.59 -12.36 -11.98
CA THR A 266 -6.79 -12.27 -12.82
C THR A 266 -7.19 -10.83 -13.12
N SER A 267 -6.60 -9.86 -12.41
CA SER A 267 -6.84 -8.43 -12.58
C SER A 267 -5.81 -7.80 -13.53
N PHE A 268 -5.86 -6.49 -13.72
CA PHE A 268 -4.95 -5.74 -14.61
C PHE A 268 -4.43 -4.45 -13.97
N ALA A 269 -3.25 -4.03 -14.38
CA ALA A 269 -2.59 -2.80 -13.95
C ALA A 269 -2.61 -2.63 -12.40
N LEU A 270 -2.93 -1.44 -11.91
CA LEU A 270 -2.98 -1.13 -10.47
C LEU A 270 -3.95 -2.03 -9.67
N MET A 271 -4.98 -2.58 -10.31
CA MET A 271 -5.93 -3.48 -9.64
C MET A 271 -5.30 -4.81 -9.23
N GLN A 272 -4.11 -5.14 -9.75
CA GLN A 272 -3.36 -6.32 -9.33
C GLN A 272 -2.77 -6.18 -7.91
N HIS A 273 -2.73 -4.96 -7.36
CA HIS A 273 -2.34 -4.73 -5.97
C HIS A 273 -3.31 -5.40 -4.98
N ASN A 274 -4.58 -5.57 -5.38
CA ASN A 274 -5.55 -6.33 -4.59
C ASN A 274 -5.26 -7.84 -4.65
N PRO A 275 -4.83 -8.49 -3.53
CA PRO A 275 -4.38 -9.88 -3.53
C PRO A 275 -5.52 -10.89 -3.74
N PHE A 276 -6.79 -10.50 -3.65
CA PHE A 276 -7.93 -11.35 -4.04
C PHE A 276 -7.92 -11.72 -5.53
N SER A 277 -7.12 -11.00 -6.33
CA SER A 277 -6.91 -11.32 -7.75
C SER A 277 -5.71 -12.23 -8.01
N TRP A 278 -4.89 -12.53 -6.99
CA TRP A 278 -3.68 -13.35 -7.14
C TRP A 278 -4.02 -14.82 -7.29
N VAL A 279 -3.35 -15.49 -8.21
CA VAL A 279 -3.66 -16.87 -8.53
C VAL A 279 -2.84 -17.82 -7.67
N VAL A 280 -3.54 -18.72 -7.00
CA VAL A 280 -2.98 -19.81 -6.20
C VAL A 280 -3.26 -21.14 -6.90
N ASP A 281 -2.22 -21.95 -7.11
CA ASP A 281 -2.28 -23.31 -7.62
C ASP A 281 -1.92 -24.30 -6.51
N GLY A 282 -2.91 -25.03 -6.02
CA GLY A 282 -2.73 -25.93 -4.88
C GLY A 282 -2.34 -25.17 -3.62
N THR A 283 -1.07 -25.21 -3.24
CA THR A 283 -0.55 -24.60 -2.01
C THR A 283 0.40 -23.41 -2.25
N GLU A 284 0.67 -23.08 -3.50
CA GLU A 284 1.66 -22.07 -3.88
C GLU A 284 1.05 -21.01 -4.79
N PHE A 285 1.67 -19.84 -4.84
CA PHE A 285 1.33 -18.85 -5.85
C PHE A 285 1.68 -19.37 -7.25
N ARG A 286 0.80 -19.13 -8.22
CA ARG A 286 1.15 -19.34 -9.63
C ARG A 286 2.14 -18.26 -10.06
N CYS A 287 3.41 -18.64 -10.17
CA CYS A 287 4.45 -17.72 -10.60
C CYS A 287 4.53 -17.59 -12.13
N VAL A 288 4.95 -16.40 -12.58
CA VAL A 288 5.27 -16.08 -13.97
C VAL A 288 6.70 -15.54 -14.06
N GLU A 289 7.35 -15.73 -15.23
CA GLU A 289 8.77 -15.44 -15.39
C GLU A 289 9.12 -13.94 -15.41
N ARG A 290 8.17 -13.06 -15.74
CA ARG A 290 8.48 -11.64 -16.00
C ARG A 290 7.38 -10.69 -15.54
N ILE A 291 7.82 -9.60 -14.93
CA ILE A 291 7.00 -8.40 -14.70
C ILE A 291 6.56 -7.80 -16.05
N SER A 292 5.37 -7.23 -16.10
CA SER A 292 4.82 -6.60 -17.30
C SER A 292 5.68 -5.41 -17.74
N ALA A 293 5.66 -5.13 -19.06
CA ALA A 293 6.37 -3.97 -19.60
C ALA A 293 5.84 -2.64 -19.03
N GLY A 294 4.55 -2.58 -18.66
CA GLY A 294 3.94 -1.43 -18.00
C GLY A 294 4.49 -1.20 -16.60
N ALA A 295 4.65 -2.25 -15.79
CA ALA A 295 5.22 -2.14 -14.45
C ALA A 295 6.68 -1.67 -14.49
N ARG A 296 7.52 -2.28 -15.33
CA ARG A 296 8.92 -1.81 -15.54
C ARG A 296 9.01 -0.35 -15.98
N TYR A 297 8.03 0.10 -16.76
CA TYR A 297 7.97 1.48 -17.20
C TYR A 297 7.63 2.45 -16.06
N VAL A 298 6.66 2.10 -15.20
CA VAL A 298 6.31 2.90 -14.01
C VAL A 298 7.51 2.94 -13.06
N ASP A 299 8.14 1.81 -12.81
CA ASP A 299 9.34 1.70 -11.98
C ASP A 299 10.46 2.62 -12.49
N SER A 300 10.85 2.52 -13.77
CA SER A 300 11.87 3.39 -14.34
C SER A 300 11.48 4.88 -14.30
N THR A 301 10.21 5.21 -14.36
CA THR A 301 9.70 6.58 -14.24
C THR A 301 9.86 7.12 -12.83
N LEU A 302 9.51 6.31 -11.82
CA LEU A 302 9.66 6.67 -10.41
C LEU A 302 11.13 6.72 -10.01
N ALA A 303 11.95 5.76 -10.42
CA ALA A 303 13.40 5.77 -10.18
C ALA A 303 14.06 7.01 -10.78
N ASN A 304 13.71 7.40 -12.00
CA ASN A 304 14.19 8.63 -12.63
C ASN A 304 13.74 9.90 -11.87
N TRP A 305 12.52 9.92 -11.34
CA TRP A 305 12.05 11.03 -10.52
C TRP A 305 12.82 11.13 -9.22
N VAL A 306 12.99 10.02 -8.51
CA VAL A 306 13.77 9.93 -7.27
C VAL A 306 15.22 10.36 -7.49
N ALA A 307 15.84 9.99 -8.62
CA ALA A 307 17.22 10.39 -8.96
C ALA A 307 17.39 11.87 -9.31
N GLN A 308 16.35 12.55 -9.80
CA GLN A 308 16.42 13.94 -10.27
C GLN A 308 15.88 14.96 -9.27
N VAL A 309 15.24 14.54 -8.20
CA VAL A 309 14.61 15.41 -7.19
C VAL A 309 15.23 15.10 -5.83
N SER A 310 15.77 16.13 -5.15
CA SER A 310 16.39 15.91 -3.83
C SER A 310 15.35 15.45 -2.77
N PRO A 311 15.78 14.82 -1.67
CA PRO A 311 14.88 14.45 -0.58
C PRO A 311 14.04 15.63 -0.08
N GLU A 312 14.65 16.81 0.10
CA GLU A 312 13.99 18.02 0.58
C GLU A 312 12.97 18.56 -0.44
N GLU A 313 13.25 18.42 -1.75
CA GLU A 313 12.30 18.79 -2.80
C GLU A 313 11.14 17.79 -2.88
N ARG A 314 11.39 16.48 -2.63
CA ARG A 314 10.34 15.48 -2.57
C ARG A 314 9.40 15.71 -1.39
N GLU A 315 9.95 16.01 -0.21
CA GLU A 315 9.20 16.40 0.99
C GLU A 315 8.28 17.59 0.69
N ARG A 316 8.83 18.71 0.20
CA ARG A 316 8.05 19.91 -0.16
C ARG A 316 6.96 19.62 -1.19
N PHE A 317 7.25 18.77 -2.17
CA PHE A 317 6.27 18.36 -3.18
C PHE A 317 5.11 17.60 -2.56
N ILE A 318 5.40 16.63 -1.69
CA ILE A 318 4.40 15.78 -1.02
C ILE A 318 3.59 16.63 -0.05
N ASP A 319 4.22 17.49 0.74
CA ASP A 319 3.52 18.40 1.66
C ASP A 319 2.56 19.32 0.93
N ALA A 320 3.01 19.94 -0.16
CA ALA A 320 2.14 20.80 -0.97
C ALA A 320 0.98 20.02 -1.63
N LEU A 321 1.23 18.78 -2.06
CA LEU A 321 0.18 17.91 -2.60
C LEU A 321 -0.89 17.63 -1.54
N PHE A 322 -0.46 17.24 -0.34
CA PHE A 322 -1.39 16.93 0.75
C PHE A 322 -2.03 18.20 1.35
N GLN A 323 -1.36 19.34 1.35
CA GLN A 323 -1.98 20.62 1.70
C GLN A 323 -3.18 20.93 0.79
N VAL A 324 -3.02 20.72 -0.53
CA VAL A 324 -4.12 20.89 -1.50
C VAL A 324 -5.23 19.88 -1.30
N ILE A 325 -4.91 18.63 -1.01
CA ILE A 325 -5.88 17.57 -0.73
C ILE A 325 -6.64 17.86 0.57
N ASN A 326 -5.95 18.21 1.64
CA ASN A 326 -6.54 18.47 2.97
C ASN A 326 -7.44 19.71 2.99
N ALA A 327 -7.30 20.64 2.02
CA ALA A 327 -8.22 21.75 1.86
C ALA A 327 -9.68 21.32 1.56
N THR A 328 -9.89 20.05 1.23
CA THR A 328 -11.23 19.49 1.03
C THR A 328 -11.96 19.09 2.30
N ASP A 329 -11.29 19.08 3.46
CA ASP A 329 -11.76 18.53 4.73
C ASP A 329 -12.09 17.02 4.68
N ALA A 330 -11.68 16.33 3.63
CA ALA A 330 -11.85 14.89 3.48
C ALA A 330 -10.86 14.14 4.40
N THR A 331 -11.28 13.00 4.91
CA THR A 331 -10.42 12.10 5.68
C THR A 331 -9.97 10.90 4.84
N ARG A 332 -10.66 10.63 3.73
CA ARG A 332 -10.38 9.51 2.80
C ARG A 332 -10.50 9.96 1.36
N PHE A 333 -9.79 9.30 0.46
CA PHE A 333 -9.92 9.57 -0.99
C PHE A 333 -11.35 9.32 -1.52
N ALA A 334 -12.08 8.38 -0.92
CA ALA A 334 -13.48 8.15 -1.26
C ALA A 334 -14.35 9.40 -1.03
N ASP A 335 -14.11 10.14 0.05
CA ASP A 335 -14.85 11.35 0.39
C ASP A 335 -14.68 12.42 -0.69
N ILE A 336 -13.45 12.57 -1.22
CA ILE A 336 -13.14 13.50 -2.33
C ILE A 336 -13.88 13.08 -3.60
N ARG A 337 -13.90 11.79 -3.90
CA ARG A 337 -14.59 11.25 -5.08
C ARG A 337 -16.09 11.46 -4.99
N ASP A 338 -16.68 11.20 -3.84
CA ASP A 338 -18.12 11.22 -3.63
C ASP A 338 -18.66 12.67 -3.54
N SER A 339 -17.81 13.62 -3.06
CA SER A 339 -18.09 15.06 -3.00
C SER A 339 -17.27 15.89 -4.02
N TRP A 340 -16.91 15.33 -5.18
CA TRP A 340 -15.99 15.95 -6.13
C TRP A 340 -16.37 17.36 -6.57
N GLN A 341 -17.66 17.67 -6.64
CA GLN A 341 -18.18 18.98 -7.02
C GLN A 341 -17.82 20.09 -6.03
N GLU A 342 -17.66 19.75 -4.75
CA GLU A 342 -17.26 20.66 -3.67
C GLU A 342 -15.73 20.60 -3.47
N SER A 343 -15.14 19.41 -3.58
CA SER A 343 -13.73 19.15 -3.33
C SER A 343 -12.82 19.81 -4.38
N VAL A 344 -13.15 19.69 -5.67
CA VAL A 344 -12.31 20.23 -6.75
C VAL A 344 -12.14 21.75 -6.67
N PRO A 345 -13.19 22.57 -6.45
CA PRO A 345 -13.01 24.02 -6.25
C PRO A 345 -12.12 24.37 -5.06
N LYS A 346 -12.23 23.66 -3.92
CA LYS A 346 -11.38 23.87 -2.74
C LYS A 346 -9.91 23.53 -3.05
N MET A 347 -9.66 22.41 -3.72
CA MET A 347 -8.31 22.02 -4.16
C MET A 347 -7.69 23.05 -5.12
N LEU A 348 -8.47 23.57 -6.07
CA LEU A 348 -7.98 24.60 -7.00
C LEU A 348 -7.66 25.91 -6.29
N ALA A 349 -8.47 26.31 -5.30
CA ALA A 349 -8.20 27.49 -4.49
C ALA A 349 -6.90 27.32 -3.69
N ALA A 350 -6.76 26.21 -2.96
CA ALA A 350 -5.55 25.90 -2.19
C ALA A 350 -4.29 25.79 -3.07
N ALA A 351 -4.38 25.19 -4.26
CA ALA A 351 -3.27 25.16 -5.22
C ALA A 351 -2.86 26.57 -5.70
N GLY A 352 -3.79 27.54 -5.71
CA GLY A 352 -3.52 28.95 -5.97
C GLY A 352 -2.75 29.65 -4.87
N GLU A 353 -2.83 29.17 -3.63
CA GLU A 353 -2.14 29.73 -2.46
C GLU A 353 -0.73 29.17 -2.23
N VAL A 354 -0.38 28.07 -2.91
CA VAL A 354 0.98 27.49 -2.87
C VAL A 354 1.99 28.54 -3.36
N ASP A 355 3.08 28.69 -2.62
CA ASP A 355 4.13 29.66 -2.94
C ASP A 355 4.75 29.42 -4.34
N PRO A 356 5.33 30.46 -4.98
CA PRO A 356 5.82 30.35 -6.36
C PRO A 356 6.95 29.34 -6.55
N GLU A 357 7.81 29.11 -5.55
CA GLU A 357 8.92 28.17 -5.62
C GLU A 357 8.39 26.72 -5.61
N THR A 358 7.50 26.40 -4.67
CA THR A 358 6.84 25.10 -4.56
C THR A 358 5.97 24.82 -5.80
N ARG A 359 5.27 25.84 -6.32
CA ARG A 359 4.51 25.70 -7.59
C ARG A 359 5.42 25.39 -8.77
N SER A 360 6.60 26.01 -8.84
CA SER A 360 7.62 25.71 -9.85
C SER A 360 8.13 24.28 -9.70
N LEU A 361 8.37 23.83 -8.46
CA LEU A 361 8.75 22.44 -8.13
C LEU A 361 7.68 21.44 -8.58
N ILE A 362 6.41 21.68 -8.28
CA ILE A 362 5.28 20.83 -8.73
C ILE A 362 5.28 20.75 -10.26
N THR A 363 5.40 21.88 -10.95
CA THR A 363 5.41 21.95 -12.42
C THR A 363 6.59 21.18 -13.00
N ARG A 364 7.79 21.33 -12.41
CA ARG A 364 9.00 20.60 -12.79
C ARG A 364 8.85 19.09 -12.58
N THR A 365 8.35 18.68 -11.43
CA THR A 365 8.10 17.26 -11.06
C THR A 365 7.10 16.61 -12.02
N LEU A 366 5.97 17.25 -12.27
CA LEU A 366 5.00 16.78 -13.26
C LEU A 366 5.60 16.73 -14.68
N GLY A 367 6.47 17.67 -15.01
CA GLY A 367 7.21 17.67 -16.27
C GLY A 367 8.22 16.54 -16.39
N ILE A 368 8.90 16.13 -15.31
CA ILE A 368 9.78 14.96 -15.27
C ILE A 368 8.95 13.69 -15.48
N LEU A 369 7.89 13.51 -14.71
CA LEU A 369 6.98 12.38 -14.82
C LEU A 369 6.36 12.26 -16.22
N ALA A 370 5.92 13.36 -16.82
CA ALA A 370 5.36 13.38 -18.16
C ALA A 370 6.39 13.02 -19.24
N ARG A 371 7.63 13.51 -19.13
CA ARG A 371 8.73 13.20 -20.08
C ARG A 371 9.14 11.74 -19.97
N SER A 372 9.32 11.24 -18.76
CA SER A 372 9.58 9.83 -18.51
C SER A 372 8.46 8.96 -19.09
N ALA A 373 7.19 9.42 -18.99
CA ALA A 373 6.02 8.79 -19.58
C ALA A 373 6.01 8.80 -21.13
N THR A 374 6.77 9.64 -21.81
CA THR A 374 6.78 9.70 -23.29
C THR A 374 7.90 8.89 -23.95
N VAL A 375 8.95 8.52 -23.21
CA VAL A 375 10.10 7.77 -23.73
C VAL A 375 9.79 6.28 -23.94
N GLY A 376 8.80 5.72 -23.24
CA GLY A 376 8.33 4.35 -23.40
C GLY A 376 7.12 4.26 -24.33
N LYS A 377 7.31 3.76 -25.56
CA LYS A 377 6.20 3.36 -26.44
C LYS A 377 5.47 2.14 -25.81
N VAL A 378 4.60 2.35 -24.86
CA VAL A 378 3.74 1.31 -24.30
C VAL A 378 2.29 1.68 -24.54
N SER A 379 1.69 0.97 -25.49
CA SER A 379 0.28 1.04 -25.83
C SER A 379 -0.59 0.54 -24.67
N GLY A 380 -1.30 1.43 -24.02
CA GLY A 380 -2.32 1.11 -23.00
C GLY A 380 -2.24 1.99 -21.76
N ALA A 381 -1.20 1.85 -20.93
CA ALA A 381 -1.05 2.65 -19.70
C ALA A 381 -0.74 4.12 -20.00
N ALA A 382 0.06 4.40 -21.05
CA ALA A 382 0.30 5.76 -21.53
C ALA A 382 -0.96 6.42 -22.11
N GLN A 383 -1.86 5.64 -22.70
CA GLN A 383 -3.15 6.12 -23.19
C GLN A 383 -4.07 6.52 -22.03
N TRP A 384 -4.09 5.72 -20.95
CA TRP A 384 -4.87 6.04 -19.75
C TRP A 384 -4.31 7.26 -19.00
N ALA A 385 -3.01 7.31 -18.76
CA ALA A 385 -2.34 8.45 -18.12
C ALA A 385 -2.51 9.74 -18.96
N LYS A 386 -2.40 9.64 -20.29
CA LYS A 386 -2.66 10.74 -21.21
C LYS A 386 -4.12 11.19 -21.20
N THR A 387 -5.05 10.25 -21.12
CA THR A 387 -6.50 10.53 -21.04
C THR A 387 -6.87 11.15 -19.69
N ALA A 388 -6.29 10.66 -18.59
CA ALA A 388 -6.48 11.21 -17.25
C ALA A 388 -5.86 12.62 -17.14
N ALA A 389 -4.63 12.83 -17.62
CA ALA A 389 -3.97 14.13 -17.64
C ALA A 389 -4.69 15.13 -18.56
N THR A 390 -5.19 14.69 -19.72
CA THR A 390 -5.95 15.53 -20.65
C THR A 390 -7.32 15.89 -20.09
N LYS A 391 -7.99 14.97 -19.39
CA LYS A 391 -9.25 15.26 -18.70
C LYS A 391 -9.05 16.21 -17.52
N ALA A 392 -8.00 16.02 -16.72
CA ALA A 392 -7.67 16.93 -15.62
C ALA A 392 -7.27 18.33 -16.13
N ALA A 393 -6.44 18.42 -17.18
CA ALA A 393 -6.07 19.70 -17.80
C ALA A 393 -7.29 20.38 -18.50
N GLY A 394 -8.16 19.61 -19.12
CA GLY A 394 -9.40 20.12 -19.73
C GLY A 394 -10.41 20.61 -18.69
N ALA A 395 -10.53 19.93 -17.56
CA ALA A 395 -11.37 20.34 -16.44
C ALA A 395 -10.81 21.62 -15.78
N ALA A 396 -9.50 21.70 -15.57
CA ALA A 396 -8.83 22.89 -15.04
C ALA A 396 -8.96 24.10 -15.99
N SER A 397 -8.75 23.91 -17.30
CA SER A 397 -8.91 24.97 -18.32
C SER A 397 -10.38 25.45 -18.45
N SER A 398 -11.35 24.52 -18.35
CA SER A 398 -12.77 24.87 -18.39
C SER A 398 -13.24 25.56 -17.11
N ALA A 399 -12.66 25.24 -15.94
CA ALA A 399 -12.91 25.91 -14.68
C ALA A 399 -12.31 27.32 -14.67
N MET A 400 -11.08 27.49 -15.17
CA MET A 400 -10.45 28.81 -15.31
C MET A 400 -11.18 29.74 -16.29
N ALA A 401 -11.75 29.19 -17.38
CA ALA A 401 -12.55 29.98 -18.34
C ALA A 401 -13.89 30.48 -17.79
N LYS A 402 -14.36 29.93 -16.67
CA LYS A 402 -15.61 30.30 -16.00
C LYS A 402 -15.44 31.25 -14.80
N LEU A 403 -14.20 31.60 -14.45
CA LEU A 403 -13.93 32.59 -13.41
C LEU A 403 -14.20 34.00 -13.97
N PRO A 404 -14.96 34.87 -13.27
CA PRO A 404 -15.13 36.26 -13.68
C PRO A 404 -13.78 36.96 -13.68
N ALA A 405 -13.52 37.75 -14.72
CA ALA A 405 -12.29 38.55 -14.81
C ALA A 405 -12.17 39.41 -13.54
N PRO A 406 -10.94 39.53 -12.95
CA PRO A 406 -10.75 40.34 -11.76
C PRO A 406 -11.07 41.82 -12.15
N SER A 407 -12.04 42.40 -11.44
CA SER A 407 -12.35 43.81 -11.57
C SER A 407 -11.16 44.63 -10.98
N LEU A 408 -10.36 45.21 -11.83
CA LEU A 408 -9.33 46.16 -11.42
C LEU A 408 -10.01 47.35 -10.73
N PRO A 409 -9.57 47.77 -9.53
CA PRO A 409 -10.07 49.00 -8.91
C PRO A 409 -9.70 50.19 -9.81
N ARG A 410 -10.69 50.99 -10.19
CA ARG A 410 -10.46 52.25 -10.89
C ARG A 410 -9.69 53.18 -9.95
N LEU A 411 -8.42 53.45 -10.29
CA LEU A 411 -7.66 54.53 -9.69
C LEU A 411 -8.36 55.85 -10.02
N ARG A 412 -8.92 56.51 -8.99
CA ARG A 412 -9.38 57.88 -9.07
C ARG A 412 -8.18 58.79 -9.18
N MET A 413 -8.01 59.43 -10.32
CA MET A 413 -7.05 60.53 -10.51
C MET A 413 -7.52 61.72 -9.65
N PRO A 414 -6.62 62.43 -8.96
CA PRO A 414 -6.96 63.67 -8.25
C PRO A 414 -7.32 64.75 -9.26
N HIS A 415 -8.43 65.48 -8.99
CA HIS A 415 -8.75 66.72 -9.70
C HIS A 415 -7.74 67.77 -9.34
N GLU A 416 -7.10 68.37 -10.32
CA GLU A 416 -6.38 69.63 -10.23
C GLU A 416 -7.43 70.74 -10.07
N ASP A 417 -7.46 71.39 -8.90
CA ASP A 417 -8.22 72.64 -8.70
C ASP A 417 -7.37 73.78 -9.25
N GLU A 418 -7.77 74.30 -10.38
CA GLU A 418 -7.42 75.65 -10.83
C GLU A 418 -8.12 76.64 -9.91
N THR A 419 -7.38 77.39 -9.10
CA THR A 419 -7.83 78.70 -8.59
C THR A 419 -6.93 79.79 -9.09
N ALA A 420 -7.50 80.51 -10.02
CA ALA A 420 -6.99 81.84 -10.43
C ALA A 420 -7.65 82.89 -9.53
N GLU A 421 -6.82 83.87 -9.11
CA GLU A 421 -7.10 85.27 -8.89
C GLU A 421 -8.15 85.73 -7.86
N SER A 422 -7.71 86.36 -6.77
CA SER A 422 -7.73 87.86 -6.55
C SER A 422 -6.95 88.16 -5.29
#